data_b02f707a4577ce417ca9bda8e9fe5855
#
_entry.id   b02f707a4577ce417ca9bda8e9fe5855
#
_cell.length_a   1.000
_cell.length_b   1.000
_cell.length_c   1.000
_cell.angle_alpha   90.00
_cell.angle_beta   90.00
_cell.angle_gamma   90.00
#
_symmetry.space_group_name_H-M   'P 1'
#
loop_
_entity.id
_entity.type
_entity.pdbx_description
1 polymer ?
#
loop_
_entity_poly.entity_id
_entity_poly.type
_entity_poly.pdbx_seq_one_letter_code
_entity_poly.pdbx_strand_id
1 'polypeptide(L)'
;MLGKVIKSTGSWYIVLDDTGRQWECRLRGKIRLDGIRSTNPVAVGDNVQFEQEPGKETGVIKKIEPRDNVIVRQSVNLSKASHIIAANVDLAIVVATIAQPRTSTGFIDRFLVTAEAYHIPAALVFNKCDLYTDEQIGEMCVLMEYYQSLGYVSFCVSAKTGFQIDQLKALMQDKICLFTGHSGVGKSALVNALDPSLNVRIGAISDYHEKGKHTTTFAEMHHLNFGAWIVDTPGIKEFVLYDLEKETLAQRFPEMRNLMSDCRFANCTHTHEPGCAVKEAVERGDIADWRYVNYIRMMTDESHDSVKDEG
;
A
#
# COMPACT_ATOMS: atom_id res chain seq x y z
N MET A 1 -2.65 29.30 7.47
CA MET A 1 -2.88 28.14 8.35
C MET A 1 -2.23 26.92 7.72
N LEU A 2 -1.76 25.99 8.51
CA LEU A 2 -1.32 24.67 8.07
C LEU A 2 -2.44 23.66 8.31
N GLY A 3 -2.50 22.61 7.49
CA GLY A 3 -3.45 21.52 7.70
C GLY A 3 -3.16 20.32 6.82
N LYS A 4 -3.82 19.21 7.12
CA LYS A 4 -3.70 17.94 6.40
C LYS A 4 -4.96 17.67 5.59
N VAL A 5 -4.79 17.29 4.33
CA VAL A 5 -5.92 16.91 3.46
C VAL A 5 -6.41 15.51 3.84
N ILE A 6 -7.64 15.42 4.33
CA ILE A 6 -8.25 14.16 4.76
C ILE A 6 -9.29 13.62 3.78
N LYS A 7 -9.76 14.45 2.84
CA LYS A 7 -10.68 14.03 1.78
C LYS A 7 -10.45 14.84 0.51
N SER A 8 -10.54 14.18 -0.65
CA SER A 8 -10.43 14.80 -1.96
C SER A 8 -11.60 14.37 -2.85
N THR A 9 -12.39 15.33 -3.33
CA THR A 9 -13.49 15.09 -4.27
C THR A 9 -13.14 15.55 -5.70
N GLY A 10 -11.85 15.85 -5.93
CA GLY A 10 -11.36 16.36 -7.21
C GLY A 10 -11.51 17.87 -7.36
N SER A 11 -12.56 18.50 -6.87
CA SER A 11 -12.78 19.95 -6.90
C SER A 11 -12.74 20.60 -5.53
N TRP A 12 -13.11 19.85 -4.49
CA TRP A 12 -13.10 20.25 -3.10
C TRP A 12 -12.27 19.29 -2.24
N TYR A 13 -11.71 19.84 -1.18
CA TYR A 13 -10.84 19.14 -0.24
C TYR A 13 -11.32 19.43 1.17
N ILE A 14 -11.34 18.41 2.02
CA ILE A 14 -11.48 18.62 3.46
C ILE A 14 -10.07 18.67 4.04
N VAL A 15 -9.74 19.79 4.66
CA VAL A 15 -8.46 20.03 5.31
C VAL A 15 -8.69 20.09 6.82
N LEU A 16 -7.97 19.25 7.55
CA LEU A 16 -7.96 19.25 9.01
C LEU A 16 -6.80 20.15 9.49
N ASP A 17 -7.11 21.18 10.25
CA ASP A 17 -6.08 22.05 10.84
C ASP A 17 -5.49 21.47 12.15
N ASP A 18 -4.50 22.14 12.71
CA ASP A 18 -3.81 21.77 13.96
C ASP A 18 -4.70 21.88 15.20
N THR A 19 -5.85 22.55 15.11
CA THR A 19 -6.84 22.62 16.19
C THR A 19 -7.86 21.49 16.14
N GLY A 20 -7.83 20.65 15.09
CA GLY A 20 -8.82 19.58 14.84
C GLY A 20 -10.07 20.06 14.11
N ARG A 21 -10.11 21.30 13.63
CA ARG A 21 -11.22 21.82 12.83
C ARG A 21 -11.09 21.40 11.37
N GLN A 22 -12.19 20.97 10.79
CA GLN A 22 -12.28 20.66 9.37
C GLN A 22 -12.71 21.88 8.57
N TRP A 23 -12.03 22.09 7.43
CA TRP A 23 -12.25 23.18 6.50
C TRP A 23 -12.57 22.63 5.11
N GLU A 24 -13.68 23.09 4.51
CA GLU A 24 -13.91 22.87 3.09
C GLU A 24 -13.02 23.84 2.29
N CYS A 25 -12.07 23.28 1.54
CA CYS A 25 -11.10 24.06 0.79
C CYS A 25 -11.18 23.79 -0.71
N ARG A 26 -10.80 24.79 -1.49
CA ARG A 26 -10.59 24.68 -2.93
C ARG A 26 -9.19 25.14 -3.30
N LEU A 27 -8.75 24.77 -4.50
CA LEU A 27 -7.48 25.29 -5.05
C LEU A 27 -7.67 26.71 -5.60
N ARG A 28 -6.68 27.57 -5.40
CA ARG A 28 -6.59 28.85 -6.08
C ARG A 28 -5.73 28.72 -7.35
N GLY A 29 -6.37 28.72 -8.53
CA GLY A 29 -5.68 28.68 -9.80
C GLY A 29 -5.02 27.31 -10.09
N LYS A 30 -4.04 27.30 -11.00
CA LYS A 30 -3.28 26.11 -11.36
C LYS A 30 -2.03 26.03 -10.48
N ILE A 31 -2.05 25.19 -9.43
CA ILE A 31 -0.83 24.81 -8.74
C ILE A 31 -0.08 23.84 -9.66
N ARG A 32 1.14 24.21 -10.07
CA ARG A 32 2.05 23.33 -10.81
C ARG A 32 2.86 22.54 -9.79
N LEU A 33 2.81 21.22 -9.88
CA LEU A 33 3.77 20.35 -9.21
C LEU A 33 4.93 20.11 -10.15
N ASP A 34 6.15 20.38 -9.71
CA ASP A 34 7.36 20.11 -10.48
C ASP A 34 7.43 18.62 -10.83
N GLY A 35 7.45 18.32 -12.13
CA GLY A 35 7.61 16.97 -12.66
C GLY A 35 6.35 16.11 -12.78
N ILE A 36 5.21 16.45 -12.16
CA ILE A 36 3.98 15.65 -12.24
C ILE A 36 2.88 16.38 -13.00
N ARG A 37 2.52 15.88 -14.19
CA ARG A 37 1.32 16.31 -14.91
C ARG A 37 0.10 15.61 -14.35
N SER A 38 -0.47 16.12 -13.28
CA SER A 38 -1.71 15.59 -12.68
C SER A 38 -2.88 16.52 -12.95
N THR A 39 -4.05 15.96 -13.21
CA THR A 39 -5.32 16.72 -13.32
C THR A 39 -5.79 17.17 -11.94
N ASN A 40 -5.42 16.47 -10.87
CA ASN A 40 -5.69 16.84 -9.49
C ASN A 40 -4.37 16.83 -8.70
N PRO A 41 -3.76 18.00 -8.43
CA PRO A 41 -2.45 18.05 -7.79
C PRO A 41 -2.48 17.79 -6.29
N VAL A 42 -3.64 17.87 -5.61
CA VAL A 42 -3.80 17.65 -4.17
C VAL A 42 -4.38 16.27 -3.91
N ALA A 43 -3.77 15.53 -3.02
CA ALA A 43 -4.19 14.20 -2.62
C ALA A 43 -4.46 14.11 -1.11
N VAL A 44 -5.13 13.06 -0.67
CA VAL A 44 -5.24 12.76 0.77
C VAL A 44 -3.85 12.49 1.36
N GLY A 45 -3.63 12.94 2.58
CA GLY A 45 -2.33 12.88 3.24
C GLY A 45 -1.42 14.09 2.97
N ASP A 46 -1.75 14.97 2.01
CA ASP A 46 -0.98 16.19 1.78
C ASP A 46 -1.04 17.14 2.98
N ASN A 47 0.12 17.68 3.32
CA ASN A 47 0.21 18.85 4.19
C ASN A 47 0.12 20.10 3.32
N VAL A 48 -0.79 21.02 3.67
CA VAL A 48 -1.08 22.20 2.84
C VAL A 48 -1.08 23.49 3.66
N GLN A 49 -0.69 24.56 3.00
CA GLN A 49 -0.95 25.92 3.49
C GLN A 49 -2.25 26.42 2.88
N PHE A 50 -3.16 26.91 3.71
CA PHE A 50 -4.45 27.44 3.26
C PHE A 50 -4.85 28.71 4.03
N GLU A 51 -5.76 29.48 3.47
CA GLU A 51 -6.29 30.71 4.07
C GLU A 51 -7.81 30.65 4.00
N GLN A 52 -8.48 31.18 5.04
CA GLN A 52 -9.94 31.36 5.01
C GLN A 52 -10.31 32.40 3.96
N GLU A 53 -11.39 32.13 3.22
CA GLU A 53 -11.97 33.13 2.30
C GLU A 53 -12.66 34.23 3.10
N PRO A 54 -12.43 35.52 2.76
CA PRO A 54 -13.07 36.63 3.45
C PRO A 54 -14.59 36.50 3.47
N GLY A 55 -15.19 36.49 4.66
CA GLY A 55 -16.63 36.41 4.85
C GLY A 55 -17.27 35.04 4.61
N LYS A 56 -16.47 33.96 4.49
CA LYS A 56 -16.95 32.59 4.28
C LYS A 56 -16.34 31.63 5.31
N GLU A 57 -16.96 30.46 5.45
CA GLU A 57 -16.42 29.34 6.25
C GLU A 57 -15.52 28.41 5.44
N THR A 58 -15.30 28.70 4.15
CA THR A 58 -14.45 27.94 3.24
C THR A 58 -13.02 28.45 3.20
N GLY A 59 -12.09 27.57 2.80
CA GLY A 59 -10.68 27.89 2.66
C GLY A 59 -10.15 27.78 1.22
N VAL A 60 -9.00 28.37 1.00
CA VAL A 60 -8.27 28.31 -0.26
C VAL A 60 -6.87 27.77 -0.05
N ILE A 61 -6.56 26.62 -0.65
CA ILE A 61 -5.23 26.05 -0.62
C ILE A 61 -4.30 26.90 -1.49
N LYS A 62 -3.21 27.35 -0.90
CA LYS A 62 -2.19 28.21 -1.55
C LYS A 62 -0.97 27.43 -1.97
N LYS A 63 -0.57 26.44 -1.14
CA LYS A 63 0.66 25.67 -1.32
C LYS A 63 0.46 24.25 -0.81
N ILE A 64 1.09 23.30 -1.49
CA ILE A 64 1.30 21.93 -1.03
C ILE A 64 2.72 21.86 -0.49
N GLU A 65 2.90 21.37 0.72
CA GLU A 65 4.22 21.18 1.30
C GLU A 65 4.95 20.01 0.63
N PRO A 66 6.29 19.93 0.74
CA PRO A 66 7.05 18.80 0.23
C PRO A 66 6.47 17.48 0.75
N ARG A 67 6.44 16.48 -0.13
CA ARG A 67 5.97 15.14 0.17
C ARG A 67 7.13 14.21 0.45
N ASP A 68 7.01 13.37 1.46
CA ASP A 68 7.98 12.30 1.73
C ASP A 68 7.84 11.16 0.71
N ASN A 69 6.60 10.85 0.35
CA ASN A 69 6.26 9.87 -0.69
C ASN A 69 4.92 10.21 -1.34
N VAL A 70 4.65 9.58 -2.49
CA VAL A 70 3.41 9.78 -3.23
C VAL A 70 3.03 8.50 -3.96
N ILE A 71 1.79 8.07 -3.79
CA ILE A 71 1.23 6.93 -4.51
C ILE A 71 0.49 7.46 -5.73
N VAL A 72 0.89 7.00 -6.92
CA VAL A 72 0.30 7.41 -8.20
C VAL A 72 -0.36 6.23 -8.90
N ARG A 73 -1.43 6.52 -9.64
CA ARG A 73 -2.08 5.59 -10.56
C ARG A 73 -1.95 6.14 -11.96
N GLN A 74 -1.49 5.33 -12.90
CA GLN A 74 -1.57 5.70 -14.31
C GLN A 74 -3.01 5.64 -14.82
N SER A 75 -3.37 6.62 -15.64
CA SER A 75 -4.65 6.59 -16.35
C SER A 75 -4.57 5.54 -17.48
N VAL A 76 -5.53 4.63 -17.52
CA VAL A 76 -5.69 3.61 -18.59
C VAL A 76 -5.95 4.26 -19.96
N ASN A 77 -6.36 5.52 -19.98
CA ASN A 77 -6.61 6.29 -21.20
C ASN A 77 -5.39 7.15 -21.54
N LEU A 78 -4.78 6.92 -22.67
CA LEU A 78 -3.81 7.61 -23.56
C LEU A 78 -3.32 9.04 -23.22
N SER A 79 -3.79 9.69 -22.18
CA SER A 79 -3.22 10.94 -21.69
C SER A 79 -2.21 10.59 -20.59
N LYS A 80 -0.97 11.06 -20.75
CA LYS A 80 0.16 10.95 -19.78
C LYS A 80 -0.11 11.65 -18.43
N ALA A 81 -1.36 11.68 -17.96
CA ALA A 81 -1.74 12.26 -16.69
C ALA A 81 -1.84 11.15 -15.64
N SER A 82 -0.93 11.13 -14.70
CA SER A 82 -1.02 10.28 -13.50
C SER A 82 -2.01 10.88 -12.50
N HIS A 83 -2.79 10.03 -11.85
CA HIS A 83 -3.63 10.44 -10.72
C HIS A 83 -2.89 10.14 -9.41
N ILE A 84 -2.68 11.18 -8.59
CA ILE A 84 -2.14 11.00 -7.26
C ILE A 84 -3.27 10.46 -6.37
N ILE A 85 -3.03 9.31 -5.75
CA ILE A 85 -4.00 8.60 -4.91
C ILE A 85 -3.87 9.06 -3.45
N ALA A 86 -2.64 9.02 -2.93
CA ALA A 86 -2.31 9.41 -1.56
C ALA A 86 -0.89 9.96 -1.50
N ALA A 87 -0.59 10.71 -0.45
CA ALA A 87 0.73 11.24 -0.16
C ALA A 87 1.06 11.05 1.33
N ASN A 88 2.36 11.06 1.67
CA ASN A 88 2.87 11.00 3.03
C ASN A 88 2.30 9.79 3.80
N VAL A 89 2.30 8.62 3.17
CA VAL A 89 1.91 7.36 3.81
C VAL A 89 3.08 6.85 4.63
N ASP A 90 2.87 6.64 5.94
CA ASP A 90 3.91 6.22 6.87
C ASP A 90 4.10 4.71 6.93
N LEU A 91 3.04 3.95 6.61
CA LEU A 91 3.04 2.50 6.70
C LEU A 91 2.07 1.85 5.71
N ALA A 92 2.56 0.95 4.88
CA ALA A 92 1.75 0.11 4.02
C ALA A 92 1.60 -1.29 4.64
N ILE A 93 0.36 -1.75 4.83
CA ILE A 93 0.05 -3.03 5.48
C ILE A 93 -0.63 -3.96 4.49
N VAL A 94 0.02 -5.10 4.17
CA VAL A 94 -0.63 -6.18 3.46
C VAL A 94 -1.27 -7.14 4.45
N VAL A 95 -2.58 -7.32 4.32
CA VAL A 95 -3.34 -8.32 5.08
C VAL A 95 -3.42 -9.58 4.23
N ALA A 96 -2.82 -10.64 4.73
CA ALA A 96 -2.74 -11.94 4.09
C ALA A 96 -3.48 -13.00 4.92
N THR A 97 -3.77 -14.13 4.29
CA THR A 97 -4.30 -15.34 4.93
C THR A 97 -3.67 -16.57 4.29
N ILE A 98 -3.38 -17.58 5.09
CA ILE A 98 -2.87 -18.89 4.61
C ILE A 98 -3.97 -19.68 3.93
N ALA A 99 -5.22 -19.50 4.39
CA ALA A 99 -6.40 -20.17 3.85
C ALA A 99 -7.62 -19.26 3.91
N GLN A 100 -8.61 -19.50 3.07
CA GLN A 100 -9.96 -18.92 3.07
C GLN A 100 -10.04 -17.38 3.04
N PRO A 101 -9.61 -16.75 1.96
CA PRO A 101 -8.89 -17.24 0.78
C PRO A 101 -7.39 -17.32 1.02
N ARG A 102 -6.67 -18.18 0.29
CA ARG A 102 -5.22 -18.21 0.33
C ARG A 102 -4.63 -16.96 -0.36
N THR A 103 -3.69 -16.29 0.30
CA THR A 103 -2.90 -15.22 -0.31
C THR A 103 -1.60 -15.81 -0.83
N SER A 104 -1.33 -15.65 -2.11
CA SER A 104 -0.08 -16.15 -2.71
C SER A 104 1.13 -15.31 -2.30
N THR A 105 2.30 -15.94 -2.22
CA THR A 105 3.57 -15.24 -2.00
C THR A 105 3.86 -14.24 -3.12
N GLY A 106 3.43 -14.54 -4.35
CA GLY A 106 3.56 -13.61 -5.48
C GLY A 106 2.79 -12.30 -5.29
N PHE A 107 1.61 -12.35 -4.67
CA PHE A 107 0.86 -11.14 -4.31
C PHE A 107 1.58 -10.36 -3.20
N ILE A 108 2.05 -11.04 -2.15
CA ILE A 108 2.79 -10.42 -1.05
C ILE A 108 4.04 -9.74 -1.58
N ASP A 109 4.84 -10.45 -2.38
CA ASP A 109 6.09 -9.94 -2.93
C ASP A 109 5.87 -8.72 -3.82
N ARG A 110 4.85 -8.77 -4.66
CA ARG A 110 4.49 -7.66 -5.54
C ARG A 110 4.10 -6.42 -4.73
N PHE A 111 3.36 -6.61 -3.64
CA PHE A 111 3.03 -5.52 -2.73
C PHE A 111 4.28 -4.93 -2.06
N LEU A 112 5.17 -5.77 -1.52
CA LEU A 112 6.39 -5.33 -0.85
C LEU A 112 7.33 -4.58 -1.80
N VAL A 113 7.50 -5.09 -3.02
CA VAL A 113 8.28 -4.43 -4.08
C VAL A 113 7.69 -3.06 -4.45
N THR A 114 6.36 -2.95 -4.50
CA THR A 114 5.69 -1.66 -4.74
C THR A 114 5.94 -0.69 -3.58
N ALA A 115 5.85 -1.15 -2.34
CA ALA A 115 6.13 -0.32 -1.17
C ALA A 115 7.59 0.18 -1.17
N GLU A 116 8.57 -0.69 -1.50
CA GLU A 116 9.98 -0.33 -1.69
C GLU A 116 10.16 0.73 -2.80
N ALA A 117 9.41 0.61 -3.90
CA ALA A 117 9.48 1.56 -5.02
C ALA A 117 8.96 2.95 -4.63
N TYR A 118 7.95 3.02 -3.77
CA TYR A 118 7.41 4.28 -3.25
C TYR A 118 8.12 4.76 -1.97
N HIS A 119 9.14 4.03 -1.48
CA HIS A 119 9.85 4.31 -0.23
C HIS A 119 8.91 4.38 0.98
N ILE A 120 7.92 3.48 1.02
CA ILE A 120 6.96 3.36 2.11
C ILE A 120 7.32 2.13 2.94
N PRO A 121 7.55 2.27 4.26
CA PRO A 121 7.70 1.13 5.15
C PRO A 121 6.53 0.16 5.02
N ALA A 122 6.79 -1.15 4.97
CA ALA A 122 5.77 -2.16 4.79
C ALA A 122 5.70 -3.15 5.96
N ALA A 123 4.49 -3.65 6.23
CA ALA A 123 4.24 -4.72 7.19
C ALA A 123 3.34 -5.80 6.57
N LEU A 124 3.59 -7.06 6.94
CA LEU A 124 2.82 -8.22 6.55
C LEU A 124 2.02 -8.75 7.75
N VAL A 125 0.71 -8.73 7.66
CA VAL A 125 -0.18 -9.15 8.75
C VAL A 125 -1.01 -10.34 8.30
N PHE A 126 -0.76 -11.52 8.89
CA PHE A 126 -1.56 -12.71 8.66
C PHE A 126 -2.80 -12.68 9.54
N ASN A 127 -3.99 -12.52 8.95
CA ASN A 127 -5.25 -12.50 9.66
C ASN A 127 -5.89 -13.89 9.71
N LYS A 128 -6.90 -14.06 10.57
CA LYS A 128 -7.67 -15.30 10.78
C LYS A 128 -6.87 -16.45 11.36
N CYS A 129 -5.83 -16.17 12.13
CA CYS A 129 -5.01 -17.23 12.75
C CYS A 129 -5.80 -18.16 13.66
N ASP A 130 -6.99 -17.77 14.12
CA ASP A 130 -7.95 -18.58 14.87
C ASP A 130 -8.58 -19.73 14.07
N LEU A 131 -8.42 -19.71 12.73
CA LEU A 131 -9.02 -20.72 11.84
C LEU A 131 -7.98 -21.71 11.28
N TYR A 132 -6.70 -21.53 11.56
CA TYR A 132 -5.63 -22.33 10.94
C TYR A 132 -5.43 -23.65 11.67
N THR A 133 -5.14 -24.70 10.90
CA THR A 133 -4.65 -25.98 11.40
C THR A 133 -3.18 -25.84 11.85
N ASP A 134 -2.66 -26.80 12.60
CA ASP A 134 -1.25 -26.81 13.04
C ASP A 134 -0.28 -26.76 11.84
N GLU A 135 -0.61 -27.44 10.74
CA GLU A 135 0.18 -27.40 9.50
C GLU A 135 0.18 -26.00 8.89
N GLN A 136 -0.98 -25.33 8.82
CA GLN A 136 -1.11 -23.97 8.32
C GLN A 136 -0.42 -22.94 9.20
N ILE A 137 -0.40 -23.15 10.51
CA ILE A 137 0.37 -22.36 11.46
C ILE A 137 1.86 -22.52 11.17
N GLY A 138 2.33 -23.75 10.96
CA GLY A 138 3.72 -24.03 10.58
C GLY A 138 4.12 -23.31 9.28
N GLU A 139 3.28 -23.39 8.24
CA GLU A 139 3.49 -22.66 6.97
C GLU A 139 3.56 -21.15 7.20
N MET A 140 2.64 -20.60 7.97
CA MET A 140 2.61 -19.17 8.31
C MET A 140 3.89 -18.74 9.04
N CYS A 141 4.36 -19.52 10.02
CA CYS A 141 5.57 -19.19 10.76
C CYS A 141 6.79 -19.15 9.86
N VAL A 142 6.95 -20.11 8.94
CA VAL A 142 8.05 -20.13 7.96
C VAL A 142 8.03 -18.88 7.09
N LEU A 143 6.87 -18.47 6.58
CA LEU A 143 6.75 -17.24 5.79
C LEU A 143 7.05 -15.99 6.63
N MET A 144 6.52 -15.92 7.86
CA MET A 144 6.78 -14.79 8.76
C MET A 144 8.26 -14.63 9.06
N GLU A 145 8.94 -15.71 9.44
CA GLU A 145 10.38 -15.71 9.73
C GLU A 145 11.20 -15.28 8.51
N TYR A 146 10.84 -15.77 7.33
CA TYR A 146 11.51 -15.38 6.10
C TYR A 146 11.36 -13.86 5.83
N TYR A 147 10.15 -13.32 5.87
CA TYR A 147 9.95 -11.89 5.64
C TYR A 147 10.57 -11.02 6.75
N GLN A 148 10.59 -11.50 7.99
CA GLN A 148 11.29 -10.82 9.10
C GLN A 148 12.80 -10.78 8.85
N SER A 149 13.39 -11.85 8.33
CA SER A 149 14.83 -11.89 7.97
C SER A 149 15.20 -10.89 6.89
N LEU A 150 14.24 -10.50 6.03
CA LEU A 150 14.40 -9.45 5.02
C LEU A 150 14.19 -8.03 5.59
N GLY A 151 13.85 -7.90 6.88
CA GLY A 151 13.65 -6.61 7.56
C GLY A 151 12.18 -6.13 7.59
N TYR A 152 11.22 -6.90 7.09
CA TYR A 152 9.82 -6.53 7.16
C TYR A 152 9.19 -6.91 8.51
N VAL A 153 8.36 -6.03 9.05
CA VAL A 153 7.53 -6.38 10.20
C VAL A 153 6.49 -7.41 9.76
N SER A 154 6.46 -8.57 10.43
CA SER A 154 5.50 -9.63 10.12
C SER A 154 5.00 -10.29 11.39
N PHE A 155 3.67 -10.45 11.53
CA PHE A 155 3.01 -11.16 12.64
C PHE A 155 1.60 -11.59 12.26
N CYS A 156 0.99 -12.43 13.12
CA CYS A 156 -0.37 -12.89 12.89
C CYS A 156 -1.36 -12.23 13.85
N VAL A 157 -2.61 -12.12 13.41
CA VAL A 157 -3.71 -11.54 14.17
C VAL A 157 -5.00 -12.35 13.98
N SER A 158 -5.97 -12.16 14.85
CA SER A 158 -7.35 -12.53 14.60
C SER A 158 -8.27 -11.36 14.90
N ALA A 159 -8.87 -10.79 13.85
CA ALA A 159 -9.91 -9.78 14.01
C ALA A 159 -11.13 -10.28 14.78
N LYS A 160 -11.39 -11.61 14.75
CA LYS A 160 -12.53 -12.26 15.42
C LYS A 160 -12.32 -12.42 16.92
N THR A 161 -11.13 -12.85 17.34
CA THR A 161 -10.82 -13.13 18.75
C THR A 161 -10.13 -11.97 19.46
N GLY A 162 -9.65 -10.97 18.73
CA GLY A 162 -8.84 -9.87 19.27
C GLY A 162 -7.36 -10.22 19.44
N PHE A 163 -6.92 -11.41 19.00
CA PHE A 163 -5.53 -11.84 19.16
C PHE A 163 -4.57 -10.89 18.45
N GLN A 164 -3.61 -10.35 19.18
CA GLN A 164 -2.57 -9.42 18.74
C GLN A 164 -3.08 -8.10 18.08
N ILE A 165 -4.34 -7.72 18.29
CA ILE A 165 -4.87 -6.44 17.78
C ILE A 165 -4.16 -5.24 18.43
N ASP A 166 -3.81 -5.33 19.71
CA ASP A 166 -3.09 -4.25 20.39
C ASP A 166 -1.66 -4.06 19.85
N GLN A 167 -1.01 -5.15 19.40
CA GLN A 167 0.28 -5.07 18.71
C GLN A 167 0.13 -4.33 17.37
N LEU A 168 -0.94 -4.61 16.63
CA LEU A 168 -1.23 -3.91 15.38
C LEU A 168 -1.54 -2.42 15.64
N LYS A 169 -2.30 -2.08 16.69
CA LYS A 169 -2.52 -0.69 17.12
C LYS A 169 -1.21 0.03 17.41
N ALA A 170 -0.33 -0.60 18.19
CA ALA A 170 0.97 -0.01 18.54
C ALA A 170 1.85 0.23 17.29
N LEU A 171 1.82 -0.68 16.30
CA LEU A 171 2.53 -0.50 15.04
C LEU A 171 1.98 0.69 14.23
N MET A 172 0.68 0.94 14.28
CA MET A 172 -0.03 1.95 13.51
C MET A 172 -0.09 3.32 14.20
N GLN A 173 0.16 3.39 15.50
CA GLN A 173 -0.05 4.61 16.29
C GLN A 173 0.64 5.83 15.66
N ASP A 174 -0.11 6.93 15.55
CA ASP A 174 0.31 8.24 15.01
C ASP A 174 0.77 8.18 13.53
N LYS A 175 0.40 7.14 12.79
CA LYS A 175 0.79 6.93 11.39
C LYS A 175 -0.39 7.03 10.43
N ILE A 176 -0.09 7.45 9.21
CA ILE A 176 -0.98 7.30 8.05
C ILE A 176 -0.72 5.92 7.46
N CYS A 177 -1.71 5.04 7.57
CA CYS A 177 -1.61 3.65 7.17
C CYS A 177 -2.44 3.35 5.93
N LEU A 178 -1.87 2.55 5.03
CA LEU A 178 -2.55 2.00 3.88
C LEU A 178 -2.78 0.49 4.08
N PHE A 179 -4.03 0.02 3.96
CA PHE A 179 -4.37 -1.40 4.03
C PHE A 179 -4.63 -1.97 2.63
N THR A 180 -3.98 -3.09 2.31
CA THR A 180 -4.28 -3.87 1.10
C THR A 180 -4.41 -5.37 1.42
N GLY A 181 -4.86 -6.14 0.45
CA GLY A 181 -5.06 -7.59 0.54
C GLY A 181 -6.26 -8.02 -0.30
N HIS A 182 -6.34 -9.30 -0.62
CA HIS A 182 -7.45 -9.85 -1.40
C HIS A 182 -8.83 -9.64 -0.75
N SER A 183 -9.89 -9.77 -1.56
CA SER A 183 -11.26 -9.83 -1.02
C SER A 183 -11.37 -11.04 -0.09
N GLY A 184 -12.08 -10.89 1.02
CA GLY A 184 -12.27 -11.97 1.99
C GLY A 184 -11.15 -12.22 3.00
N VAL A 185 -9.97 -11.59 2.92
CA VAL A 185 -8.90 -11.74 3.95
C VAL A 185 -9.26 -11.09 5.30
N GLY A 186 -10.36 -10.33 5.35
CA GLY A 186 -10.86 -9.75 6.60
C GLY A 186 -10.41 -8.34 6.90
N LYS A 187 -10.04 -7.52 5.90
CA LYS A 187 -9.64 -6.11 6.09
C LYS A 187 -10.67 -5.29 6.87
N SER A 188 -11.95 -5.34 6.46
CA SER A 188 -13.02 -4.59 7.14
C SER A 188 -13.26 -5.08 8.57
N ALA A 189 -13.16 -6.39 8.80
CA ALA A 189 -13.24 -6.95 10.16
C ALA A 189 -12.07 -6.49 11.02
N LEU A 190 -10.88 -6.39 10.43
CA LEU A 190 -9.68 -5.92 11.11
C LEU A 190 -9.79 -4.44 11.48
N VAL A 191 -10.28 -3.59 10.57
CA VAL A 191 -10.53 -2.16 10.86
C VAL A 191 -11.56 -1.99 11.96
N ASN A 192 -12.65 -2.77 11.96
CA ASN A 192 -13.65 -2.75 13.03
C ASN A 192 -13.09 -3.28 14.37
N ALA A 193 -12.14 -4.23 14.35
CA ALA A 193 -11.47 -4.69 15.56
C ALA A 193 -10.50 -3.65 16.12
N LEU A 194 -9.85 -2.87 15.25
CA LEU A 194 -8.98 -1.75 15.63
C LEU A 194 -9.78 -0.60 16.23
N ASP A 195 -10.89 -0.23 15.60
CA ASP A 195 -11.79 0.84 16.08
C ASP A 195 -13.25 0.51 15.79
N PRO A 196 -13.99 -0.02 16.78
CA PRO A 196 -15.41 -0.35 16.62
C PRO A 196 -16.30 0.86 16.30
N SER A 197 -15.85 2.09 16.60
CA SER A 197 -16.65 3.30 16.36
C SER A 197 -16.82 3.64 14.89
N LEU A 198 -15.89 3.19 14.02
CA LEU A 198 -15.95 3.42 12.58
C LEU A 198 -17.11 2.68 11.90
N ASN A 199 -17.56 1.58 12.47
CA ASN A 199 -18.68 0.76 11.98
C ASN A 199 -18.62 0.50 10.46
N VAL A 200 -17.42 0.17 9.97
CA VAL A 200 -17.17 -0.11 8.55
C VAL A 200 -17.98 -1.35 8.15
N ARG A 201 -18.84 -1.22 7.15
CA ARG A 201 -19.63 -2.36 6.65
C ARG A 201 -18.67 -3.43 6.14
N ILE A 202 -18.85 -4.68 6.60
CA ILE A 202 -18.11 -5.83 6.09
C ILE A 202 -18.35 -5.91 4.59
N GLY A 203 -17.29 -5.84 3.78
CA GLY A 203 -17.38 -5.74 2.32
C GLY A 203 -17.16 -4.32 1.76
N ALA A 204 -17.38 -3.24 2.51
CA ALA A 204 -17.28 -1.87 1.98
C ALA A 204 -15.86 -1.51 1.51
N ILE A 205 -14.81 -2.02 2.16
CA ILE A 205 -13.41 -1.82 1.73
C ILE A 205 -13.05 -2.72 0.53
N SER A 206 -13.83 -3.79 0.25
CA SER A 206 -13.55 -4.74 -0.83
C SER A 206 -14.57 -4.79 -1.97
N ASP A 207 -15.85 -4.45 -1.74
CA ASP A 207 -16.94 -4.80 -2.65
C ASP A 207 -17.54 -3.62 -3.44
N TYR A 208 -16.98 -2.42 -3.33
CA TYR A 208 -17.52 -1.22 -4.00
C TYR A 208 -17.47 -1.27 -5.54
N HIS A 209 -16.90 -2.32 -6.13
CA HIS A 209 -16.71 -2.42 -7.59
C HIS A 209 -17.55 -3.48 -8.32
N GLU A 210 -18.33 -4.32 -7.63
CA GLU A 210 -19.12 -5.37 -8.34
C GLU A 210 -20.46 -4.93 -8.92
N LYS A 211 -20.93 -3.72 -8.65
CA LYS A 211 -22.18 -3.22 -9.24
C LYS A 211 -21.94 -1.93 -10.02
N GLY A 212 -21.72 -2.08 -11.32
CA GLY A 212 -21.75 -1.13 -12.43
C GLY A 212 -22.52 0.20 -12.31
N LYS A 213 -22.33 0.95 -11.23
CA LYS A 213 -22.71 2.35 -11.14
C LYS A 213 -21.44 3.18 -11.02
N HIS A 214 -21.18 4.02 -12.02
CA HIS A 214 -20.19 5.08 -12.00
C HIS A 214 -20.44 6.02 -10.80
N THR A 215 -20.04 5.62 -9.61
CA THR A 215 -19.94 6.53 -8.48
C THR A 215 -18.47 6.92 -8.40
N THR A 216 -18.17 8.17 -8.70
CA THR A 216 -16.85 8.77 -8.53
C THR A 216 -16.48 8.59 -7.07
N THR A 217 -15.62 7.64 -6.79
CA THR A 217 -15.25 7.27 -5.44
C THR A 217 -14.09 8.17 -5.05
N PHE A 218 -14.31 8.99 -4.05
CA PHE A 218 -13.37 9.98 -3.55
C PHE A 218 -12.39 9.32 -2.59
N ALA A 219 -11.13 9.77 -2.62
CA ALA A 219 -10.15 9.36 -1.63
C ALA A 219 -10.44 10.02 -0.28
N GLU A 220 -10.45 9.26 0.79
CA GLU A 220 -10.73 9.72 2.16
C GLU A 220 -9.80 9.04 3.17
N MET A 221 -9.48 9.73 4.25
CA MET A 221 -8.76 9.18 5.39
C MET A 221 -9.67 9.13 6.61
N HIS A 222 -9.63 8.03 7.34
CA HIS A 222 -10.38 7.82 8.57
C HIS A 222 -9.44 7.87 9.78
N HIS A 223 -9.75 8.74 10.73
CA HIS A 223 -9.03 8.83 11.99
C HIS A 223 -9.52 7.73 12.94
N LEU A 224 -8.58 6.98 13.50
CA LEU A 224 -8.83 5.95 14.51
C LEU A 224 -8.68 6.55 15.91
N ASN A 225 -9.41 6.01 16.87
CA ASN A 225 -9.48 6.52 18.26
C ASN A 225 -8.15 6.46 19.03
N PHE A 226 -7.13 5.79 18.49
CA PHE A 226 -5.78 5.69 19.05
C PHE A 226 -4.71 6.51 18.27
N GLY A 227 -5.15 7.46 17.43
CA GLY A 227 -4.25 8.42 16.75
C GLY A 227 -3.81 8.03 15.34
N ALA A 228 -4.06 6.79 14.88
CA ALA A 228 -3.72 6.37 13.53
C ALA A 228 -4.74 6.90 12.50
N TRP A 229 -4.29 6.95 11.24
CA TRP A 229 -5.14 7.23 10.09
C TRP A 229 -5.14 6.05 9.12
N ILE A 230 -6.29 5.70 8.58
CA ILE A 230 -6.40 4.74 7.49
C ILE A 230 -6.79 5.48 6.21
N VAL A 231 -6.01 5.28 5.16
CA VAL A 231 -6.32 5.77 3.82
C VAL A 231 -7.31 4.81 3.17
N ASP A 232 -8.54 5.28 2.92
CA ASP A 232 -9.54 4.57 2.13
C ASP A 232 -9.64 5.23 0.76
N THR A 233 -9.08 4.58 -0.22
CA THR A 233 -9.18 5.04 -1.60
C THR A 233 -9.68 3.92 -2.49
N PRO A 234 -10.71 4.18 -3.28
CA PRO A 234 -11.10 3.28 -4.35
C PRO A 234 -9.97 3.15 -5.36
N GLY A 235 -9.64 1.94 -5.71
CA GLY A 235 -8.53 1.66 -6.63
C GLY A 235 -7.22 1.28 -5.95
N ILE A 236 -7.13 1.24 -4.62
CA ILE A 236 -5.99 0.65 -3.89
C ILE A 236 -5.85 -0.87 -4.14
N LYS A 237 -6.88 -1.55 -4.63
CA LYS A 237 -6.71 -2.91 -5.21
C LYS A 237 -5.63 -2.95 -6.29
N GLU A 238 -5.32 -1.81 -6.89
CA GLU A 238 -4.30 -1.60 -7.90
C GLU A 238 -2.98 -1.00 -7.35
N PHE A 239 -2.75 -0.99 -6.03
CA PHE A 239 -1.44 -0.66 -5.43
C PHE A 239 -0.36 -1.66 -5.88
N VAL A 240 -0.72 -2.62 -6.68
CA VAL A 240 0.16 -3.65 -7.22
C VAL A 240 0.65 -3.23 -8.59
N LEU A 241 1.90 -2.83 -8.64
CA LEU A 241 2.75 -2.70 -9.84
C LEU A 241 2.08 -2.07 -11.09
N TYR A 242 2.10 -0.75 -11.18
CA TYR A 242 2.13 -0.09 -12.46
C TYR A 242 3.45 0.67 -12.58
N ASP A 243 4.23 0.38 -13.65
CA ASP A 243 5.47 1.07 -14.03
C ASP A 243 6.71 0.89 -13.13
N LEU A 244 6.97 -0.30 -12.61
CA LEU A 244 8.34 -0.60 -12.23
C LEU A 244 9.15 -0.89 -13.50
N GLU A 245 10.11 -0.02 -13.78
CA GLU A 245 11.10 -0.29 -14.81
C GLU A 245 11.80 -1.62 -14.47
N LYS A 246 11.79 -2.56 -15.41
CA LYS A 246 12.37 -3.90 -15.22
C LYS A 246 13.82 -3.82 -14.76
N GLU A 247 14.55 -2.83 -15.27
CA GLU A 247 15.95 -2.56 -14.95
C GLU A 247 16.18 -2.23 -13.48
N THR A 248 15.17 -1.71 -12.78
CA THR A 248 15.25 -1.34 -11.35
C THR A 248 14.57 -2.34 -10.43
N LEU A 249 13.93 -3.37 -10.96
CA LEU A 249 13.11 -4.30 -10.19
C LEU A 249 13.91 -5.02 -9.10
N ALA A 250 15.11 -5.54 -9.44
CA ALA A 250 15.98 -6.24 -8.49
C ALA A 250 16.38 -5.37 -7.28
N GLN A 251 16.48 -4.04 -7.48
CA GLN A 251 16.80 -3.09 -6.41
C GLN A 251 15.68 -2.99 -5.38
N ARG A 252 14.46 -3.45 -5.70
CA ARG A 252 13.28 -3.45 -4.82
C ARG A 252 13.13 -4.74 -4.01
N PHE A 253 14.04 -5.69 -4.21
CA PHE A 253 14.21 -6.88 -3.39
C PHE A 253 15.41 -6.66 -2.47
N PRO A 254 15.22 -6.43 -1.15
CA PRO A 254 16.31 -6.08 -0.24
C PRO A 254 17.46 -7.08 -0.29
N GLU A 255 17.17 -8.37 -0.34
CA GLU A 255 18.13 -9.46 -0.42
C GLU A 255 18.93 -9.46 -1.73
N MET A 256 18.29 -9.12 -2.85
CA MET A 256 18.95 -9.02 -4.15
C MET A 256 19.80 -7.74 -4.23
N ARG A 257 19.24 -6.61 -3.76
CA ARG A 257 19.94 -5.32 -3.71
C ARG A 257 21.29 -5.41 -3.01
N ASN A 258 21.35 -6.18 -1.91
CA ASN A 258 22.58 -6.36 -1.14
C ASN A 258 23.65 -7.17 -1.89
N LEU A 259 23.29 -7.97 -2.89
CA LEU A 259 24.16 -8.84 -3.66
C LEU A 259 24.51 -8.29 -5.06
N MET A 260 23.85 -7.21 -5.50
CA MET A 260 24.03 -6.71 -6.88
C MET A 260 25.47 -6.30 -7.20
N SER A 261 26.20 -5.76 -6.21
CA SER A 261 27.60 -5.36 -6.38
C SER A 261 28.56 -6.54 -6.63
N ASP A 262 28.15 -7.74 -6.24
CA ASP A 262 28.97 -8.95 -6.31
C ASP A 262 28.76 -9.73 -7.64
N CYS A 263 27.80 -9.27 -8.46
CA CYS A 263 27.58 -9.83 -9.78
C CYS A 263 28.72 -9.48 -10.73
N ARG A 264 29.06 -10.42 -11.62
CA ARG A 264 30.11 -10.22 -12.63
C ARG A 264 29.84 -9.04 -13.56
N PHE A 265 28.57 -8.73 -13.84
CA PHE A 265 28.14 -7.65 -14.75
C PHE A 265 27.36 -6.58 -13.98
N ALA A 266 27.74 -5.32 -14.18
CA ALA A 266 27.09 -4.17 -13.52
C ALA A 266 25.60 -4.01 -13.89
N ASN A 267 25.19 -4.48 -15.07
CA ASN A 267 23.80 -4.46 -15.56
C ASN A 267 23.15 -5.86 -15.52
N CYS A 268 23.57 -6.72 -14.56
CA CYS A 268 23.01 -8.04 -14.40
C CYS A 268 21.50 -7.97 -14.13
N THR A 269 20.72 -8.70 -14.92
CA THR A 269 19.26 -8.83 -14.72
C THR A 269 18.92 -10.01 -13.82
N HIS A 270 19.92 -10.75 -13.35
CA HIS A 270 19.81 -11.93 -12.49
C HIS A 270 18.97 -13.06 -13.08
N THR A 271 18.81 -13.09 -14.40
CA THR A 271 18.02 -14.10 -15.12
C THR A 271 18.90 -15.19 -15.75
N HIS A 272 19.78 -14.82 -16.68
CA HIS A 272 20.57 -15.77 -17.48
C HIS A 272 22.09 -15.55 -17.41
N GLU A 273 22.54 -14.46 -16.79
CA GLU A 273 23.93 -14.07 -16.78
C GLU A 273 24.79 -15.06 -15.97
N PRO A 274 26.00 -15.40 -16.47
CA PRO A 274 26.94 -16.23 -15.72
C PRO A 274 27.66 -15.40 -14.64
N GLY A 275 27.96 -16.04 -13.49
CA GLY A 275 28.60 -15.36 -12.35
C GLY A 275 27.67 -14.32 -11.71
N CYS A 276 26.39 -14.67 -11.57
CA CYS A 276 25.38 -13.86 -10.92
C CYS A 276 25.29 -14.23 -9.42
N ALA A 277 25.68 -13.32 -8.54
CA ALA A 277 25.67 -13.53 -7.09
C ALA A 277 24.27 -13.82 -6.53
N VAL A 278 23.21 -13.25 -7.14
CA VAL A 278 21.82 -13.54 -6.76
C VAL A 278 21.45 -15.00 -7.06
N LYS A 279 21.79 -15.51 -8.27
CA LYS A 279 21.52 -16.92 -8.63
C LYS A 279 22.31 -17.90 -7.74
N GLU A 280 23.57 -17.58 -7.45
CA GLU A 280 24.38 -18.37 -6.54
C GLU A 280 23.82 -18.37 -5.12
N ALA A 281 23.23 -17.25 -4.66
CA ALA A 281 22.54 -17.18 -3.37
C ALA A 281 21.25 -18.01 -3.34
N VAL A 282 20.53 -18.09 -4.45
CA VAL A 282 19.36 -18.99 -4.60
C VAL A 282 19.84 -20.46 -4.53
N GLU A 283 20.88 -20.84 -5.26
CA GLU A 283 21.45 -22.19 -5.24
C GLU A 283 21.94 -22.63 -3.84
N ARG A 284 22.42 -21.69 -3.03
CA ARG A 284 22.82 -21.96 -1.62
C ARG A 284 21.64 -21.97 -0.64
N GLY A 285 20.45 -21.52 -1.07
CA GLY A 285 19.27 -21.38 -0.21
C GLY A 285 19.28 -20.10 0.65
N ASP A 286 20.16 -19.14 0.39
CA ASP A 286 20.20 -17.83 1.06
C ASP A 286 18.99 -16.96 0.61
N ILE A 287 18.54 -17.15 -0.63
CA ILE A 287 17.30 -16.60 -1.18
C ILE A 287 16.37 -17.77 -1.48
N ALA A 288 15.14 -17.70 -0.98
CA ALA A 288 14.14 -18.75 -1.20
C ALA A 288 13.79 -18.89 -2.69
N ASP A 289 13.70 -20.13 -3.20
CA ASP A 289 13.37 -20.43 -4.61
C ASP A 289 12.09 -19.75 -5.06
N TRP A 290 11.03 -19.83 -4.25
CA TRP A 290 9.74 -19.23 -4.59
C TRP A 290 9.82 -17.69 -4.69
N ARG A 291 10.69 -17.05 -3.91
CA ARG A 291 10.91 -15.61 -3.95
C ARG A 291 11.60 -15.20 -5.25
N TYR A 292 12.61 -15.96 -5.66
CA TYR A 292 13.27 -15.76 -6.94
C TYR A 292 12.33 -16.04 -8.13
N VAL A 293 11.50 -17.08 -8.06
CA VAL A 293 10.46 -17.35 -9.07
C VAL A 293 9.48 -16.18 -9.19
N ASN A 294 9.06 -15.58 -8.06
CA ASN A 294 8.21 -14.40 -8.08
C ASN A 294 8.91 -13.19 -8.75
N TYR A 295 10.21 -13.00 -8.48
CA TYR A 295 11.00 -12.00 -9.19
C TYR A 295 11.00 -12.22 -10.71
N ILE A 296 11.30 -13.44 -11.17
CA ILE A 296 11.30 -13.77 -12.60
C ILE A 296 9.92 -13.52 -13.23
N ARG A 297 8.84 -13.90 -12.57
CA ARG A 297 7.47 -13.63 -13.04
C ARG A 297 7.19 -12.13 -13.21
N MET A 298 7.68 -11.29 -12.30
CA MET A 298 7.55 -9.84 -12.40
C MET A 298 8.40 -9.28 -13.56
N MET A 299 9.59 -9.83 -13.80
CA MET A 299 10.46 -9.45 -14.92
C MET A 299 9.86 -9.77 -16.29
N THR A 300 9.14 -10.89 -16.41
CA THR A 300 8.59 -11.38 -17.68
C THR A 300 7.20 -10.84 -18.02
N ASP A 301 6.57 -10.03 -17.13
CA ASP A 301 5.17 -9.58 -17.25
C ASP A 301 4.13 -10.70 -17.32
N GLU A 302 4.49 -11.91 -16.93
CA GLU A 302 3.53 -13.02 -16.77
C GLU A 302 2.54 -12.78 -15.60
N SER A 303 2.39 -11.53 -15.20
CA SER A 303 1.61 -11.08 -14.05
C SER A 303 0.12 -10.89 -14.35
N HIS A 304 -0.34 -11.16 -15.57
CA HIS A 304 -1.77 -11.25 -15.85
C HIS A 304 -2.28 -12.66 -15.58
N ASP A 305 -2.71 -12.85 -14.36
CA ASP A 305 -3.70 -13.79 -13.84
C ASP A 305 -4.04 -15.00 -14.71
N SER A 306 -3.51 -16.11 -14.32
CA SER A 306 -4.27 -17.34 -14.35
C SER A 306 -4.19 -18.03 -12.97
N VAL A 307 -4.80 -17.45 -11.96
CA VAL A 307 -5.44 -18.25 -10.93
C VAL A 307 -6.77 -18.72 -11.54
N LYS A 308 -6.69 -19.62 -12.48
CA LYS A 308 -7.75 -20.61 -12.64
C LYS A 308 -7.48 -21.63 -11.56
N ASP A 309 -8.40 -21.66 -10.62
CA ASP A 309 -8.59 -22.72 -9.66
C ASP A 309 -8.34 -24.07 -10.34
N GLU A 310 -7.28 -24.74 -9.97
CA GLU A 310 -7.23 -26.20 -10.05
C GLU A 310 -7.82 -26.70 -8.73
N GLY A 311 -9.01 -27.34 -8.88
CA GLY A 311 -9.92 -27.79 -7.86
C GLY A 311 -9.41 -28.91 -6.92
#